data_2c1a52c5dc11cefeec08bd7c8d3ae6b2
#
_entry.id   2c1a52c5dc11cefeec08bd7c8d3ae6b2
#
_cell.length_a   1.000
_cell.length_b   1.000
_cell.length_c   1.000
_cell.angle_alpha   90.00
_cell.angle_beta   90.00
_cell.angle_gamma   90.00
#
_symmetry.space_group_name_H-M   'P 1'
#
loop_
_entity.id
_entity.type
_entity.pdbx_description
1 polymer ?
#
loop_
_entity_poly.entity_id
_entity_poly.type
_entity_poly.pdbx_seq_one_letter_code
_entity_poly.pdbx_strand_id
1 'polypeptide(L)'
;MIIINFAAKIHMTSLTEENYLKAIYTLIDSADKKASTNQIAKKMETKASSVTDMLKRLNEKDLVDYEKYKTVQITEKGKQVAISIIRKHRLWEYFLVENLNFGWDEVHDIAEQLEHIESVELTDKLDEFLGFPKFDPHGDPIPNSKGIFPSRESQKLSEVQVGTRLIITGVEDHSQSFLNFLSE
;
A
#
# COMPACT_ATOMS: atom_id res chain seq x y z
N MET A 1 -2.76 15.98 -30.68
CA MET A 1 -2.77 14.88 -29.68
C MET A 1 -2.82 15.54 -28.31
N ILE A 2 -4.01 15.60 -27.70
CA ILE A 2 -4.20 16.22 -26.38
C ILE A 2 -3.77 15.17 -25.36
N ILE A 3 -2.58 15.35 -24.76
CA ILE A 3 -2.17 14.57 -23.59
C ILE A 3 -3.00 15.11 -22.41
N ILE A 4 -4.04 14.41 -22.04
CA ILE A 4 -4.80 14.70 -20.82
C ILE A 4 -3.87 14.36 -19.65
N ASN A 5 -3.35 15.42 -19.01
CA ASN A 5 -2.49 15.29 -17.85
C ASN A 5 -3.35 14.77 -16.67
N PHE A 6 -3.28 13.48 -16.41
CA PHE A 6 -4.03 12.77 -15.34
C PHE A 6 -3.64 13.28 -13.94
N ALA A 7 -2.49 13.94 -13.81
CA ALA A 7 -2.00 14.50 -12.54
C ALA A 7 -2.84 15.68 -12.00
N ALA A 8 -3.63 16.36 -12.84
CA ALA A 8 -4.30 17.60 -12.45
C ALA A 8 -5.56 17.42 -11.60
N LYS A 9 -6.03 16.19 -11.31
CA LYS A 9 -7.30 15.92 -10.61
C LYS A 9 -7.20 15.15 -9.30
N ILE A 10 -6.00 14.78 -8.88
CA ILE A 10 -5.76 14.03 -7.62
C ILE A 10 -5.70 14.95 -6.39
N HIS A 11 -5.62 16.26 -6.56
CA HIS A 11 -5.46 17.27 -5.50
C HIS A 11 -6.67 17.47 -4.56
N MET A 12 -7.52 16.47 -4.34
CA MET A 12 -8.70 16.61 -3.47
C MET A 12 -8.81 15.58 -2.34
N THR A 13 -7.80 14.76 -2.13
CA THR A 13 -7.77 13.82 -1.00
C THR A 13 -6.94 14.37 0.16
N SER A 14 -7.44 14.24 1.39
CA SER A 14 -6.64 14.51 2.59
C SER A 14 -5.77 13.30 2.93
N LEU A 15 -4.71 13.49 3.71
CA LEU A 15 -3.85 12.40 4.21
C LEU A 15 -4.67 11.26 4.83
N THR A 16 -5.70 11.62 5.61
CA THR A 16 -6.59 10.63 6.23
C THR A 16 -7.38 9.86 5.18
N GLU A 17 -7.89 10.50 4.13
CA GLU A 17 -8.61 9.84 3.03
C GLU A 17 -7.69 8.88 2.26
N GLU A 18 -6.44 9.28 2.04
CA GLU A 18 -5.41 8.46 1.41
C GLU A 18 -5.11 7.19 2.21
N ASN A 19 -4.91 7.33 3.51
CA ASN A 19 -4.70 6.18 4.41
C ASN A 19 -5.90 5.23 4.42
N TYR A 20 -7.13 5.75 4.39
CA TYR A 20 -8.31 4.92 4.27
C TYR A 20 -8.38 4.19 2.94
N LEU A 21 -8.06 4.84 1.82
CA LEU A 21 -8.05 4.20 0.51
C LEU A 21 -6.98 3.10 0.42
N LYS A 22 -5.78 3.35 0.96
CA LYS A 22 -4.71 2.34 1.08
C LYS A 22 -5.19 1.14 1.89
N ALA A 23 -5.81 1.37 3.06
CA ALA A 23 -6.34 0.32 3.91
C ALA A 23 -7.47 -0.49 3.26
N ILE A 24 -8.42 0.17 2.59
CA ILE A 24 -9.54 -0.47 1.88
C ILE A 24 -8.99 -1.32 0.73
N TYR A 25 -8.07 -0.79 -0.08
CA TYR A 25 -7.45 -1.51 -1.19
C TYR A 25 -6.75 -2.78 -0.70
N THR A 26 -5.92 -2.68 0.33
CA THR A 26 -5.19 -3.82 0.90
C THR A 26 -6.15 -4.91 1.43
N LEU A 27 -7.25 -4.52 2.08
CA LEU A 27 -8.25 -5.46 2.58
C LEU A 27 -9.01 -6.17 1.45
N ILE A 28 -9.27 -5.46 0.34
CA ILE A 28 -9.97 -6.01 -0.82
C ILE A 28 -9.06 -6.96 -1.61
N ASP A 29 -7.77 -6.64 -1.70
CA ASP A 29 -6.80 -7.44 -2.44
C ASP A 29 -6.46 -8.75 -1.71
N SER A 30 -6.37 -8.69 -0.37
CA SER A 30 -6.00 -9.82 0.49
C SER A 30 -7.14 -10.78 0.84
N ALA A 31 -8.40 -10.33 0.76
CA ALA A 31 -9.58 -11.12 1.13
C ALA A 31 -10.62 -11.04 0.02
N ASP A 32 -11.43 -12.08 -0.22
CA ASP A 32 -12.56 -12.23 -1.16
C ASP A 32 -13.14 -10.95 -1.84
N LYS A 33 -12.31 -9.97 -2.18
CA LYS A 33 -12.61 -8.70 -2.88
C LYS A 33 -13.64 -7.80 -2.17
N LYS A 34 -13.79 -7.91 -0.86
CA LYS A 34 -14.77 -7.12 -0.10
C LYS A 34 -14.22 -6.70 1.25
N ALA A 35 -14.43 -5.45 1.65
CA ALA A 35 -14.09 -4.93 2.96
C ALA A 35 -15.37 -4.56 3.73
N SER A 36 -15.46 -4.97 5.00
CA SER A 36 -16.52 -4.51 5.90
C SER A 36 -16.06 -3.31 6.71
N THR A 37 -17.02 -2.48 7.17
CA THR A 37 -16.74 -1.35 8.07
C THR A 37 -15.93 -1.76 9.30
N ASN A 38 -16.21 -2.96 9.86
CA ASN A 38 -15.49 -3.46 11.03
C ASN A 38 -14.04 -3.87 10.73
N GLN A 39 -13.78 -4.47 9.56
CA GLN A 39 -12.40 -4.78 9.12
C GLN A 39 -11.59 -3.51 8.91
N ILE A 40 -12.19 -2.49 8.28
CA ILE A 40 -11.56 -1.18 8.10
C ILE A 40 -11.30 -0.53 9.46
N ALA A 41 -12.27 -0.55 10.38
CA ALA A 41 -12.13 0.00 11.72
C ALA A 41 -10.98 -0.66 12.50
N LYS A 42 -10.86 -1.99 12.40
CA LYS A 42 -9.75 -2.74 13.00
C LYS A 42 -8.41 -2.35 12.39
N LYS A 43 -8.32 -2.29 11.03
CA LYS A 43 -7.06 -1.94 10.32
C LYS A 43 -6.62 -0.50 10.58
N MET A 44 -7.57 0.42 10.74
CA MET A 44 -7.33 1.85 11.00
C MET A 44 -7.27 2.19 12.51
N GLU A 45 -7.36 1.19 13.37
CA GLU A 45 -7.37 1.34 14.84
C GLU A 45 -8.36 2.42 15.35
N THR A 46 -9.55 2.45 14.72
CA THR A 46 -10.55 3.48 14.99
C THR A 46 -11.95 2.89 15.22
N LYS A 47 -12.92 3.76 15.53
CA LYS A 47 -14.31 3.35 15.77
C LYS A 47 -15.07 3.17 14.45
N ALA A 48 -15.96 2.18 14.39
CA ALA A 48 -16.81 1.92 13.21
C ALA A 48 -17.67 3.13 12.80
N SER A 49 -18.05 4.02 13.73
CA SER A 49 -18.74 5.28 13.44
C SER A 49 -17.88 6.22 12.61
N SER A 50 -16.61 6.39 12.99
CA SER A 50 -15.65 7.24 12.24
C SER A 50 -15.41 6.70 10.84
N VAL A 51 -15.30 5.36 10.70
CA VAL A 51 -15.20 4.70 9.38
C VAL A 51 -16.43 4.99 8.53
N THR A 52 -17.65 4.86 9.11
CA THR A 52 -18.90 5.15 8.39
C THR A 52 -18.94 6.57 7.84
N ASP A 53 -18.51 7.57 8.63
CA ASP A 53 -18.51 8.96 8.19
C ASP A 53 -17.44 9.21 7.13
N MET A 54 -16.27 8.56 7.23
CA MET A 54 -15.25 8.64 6.19
C MET A 54 -15.71 7.97 4.89
N LEU A 55 -16.34 6.80 4.96
CA LEU A 55 -16.86 6.11 3.78
C LEU A 55 -17.91 6.94 3.04
N LYS A 56 -18.78 7.70 3.73
CA LYS A 56 -19.69 8.65 3.09
C LYS A 56 -18.95 9.72 2.30
N ARG A 57 -17.90 10.32 2.91
CA ARG A 57 -17.07 11.35 2.24
C ARG A 57 -16.34 10.80 1.02
N LEU A 58 -15.78 9.59 1.13
CA LEU A 58 -15.11 8.94 0.00
C LEU A 58 -16.09 8.59 -1.12
N ASN A 59 -17.33 8.19 -0.76
CA ASN A 59 -18.39 7.92 -1.72
C ASN A 59 -18.87 9.21 -2.43
N GLU A 60 -18.99 10.33 -1.72
CA GLU A 60 -19.30 11.64 -2.31
C GLU A 60 -18.23 12.11 -3.32
N LYS A 61 -16.99 11.68 -3.13
CA LYS A 61 -15.85 11.94 -4.03
C LYS A 61 -15.69 10.90 -5.15
N ASP A 62 -16.58 9.92 -5.22
CA ASP A 62 -16.52 8.82 -6.19
C ASP A 62 -15.23 7.99 -6.07
N LEU A 63 -14.76 7.76 -4.83
CA LEU A 63 -13.56 6.98 -4.54
C LEU A 63 -13.89 5.56 -4.05
N VAL A 64 -15.06 5.40 -3.46
CA VAL A 64 -15.61 4.10 -3.04
C VAL A 64 -17.09 4.03 -3.36
N ASP A 65 -17.62 2.82 -3.56
CA ASP A 65 -19.04 2.53 -3.56
C ASP A 65 -19.43 2.05 -2.17
N TYR A 66 -20.22 2.84 -1.46
CA TYR A 66 -20.66 2.56 -0.10
C TYR A 66 -22.16 2.66 0.07
N GLU A 67 -22.77 1.57 0.51
CA GLU A 67 -24.14 1.54 1.01
C GLU A 67 -24.15 1.03 2.46
N LYS A 68 -25.02 1.63 3.29
CA LYS A 68 -25.18 1.23 4.69
C LYS A 68 -25.53 -0.26 4.79
N TYR A 69 -24.84 -0.98 5.66
CA TYR A 69 -24.96 -2.44 5.87
C TYR A 69 -24.48 -3.33 4.72
N LYS A 70 -23.85 -2.79 3.69
CA LYS A 70 -23.19 -3.56 2.64
C LYS A 70 -21.68 -3.51 2.78
N THR A 71 -21.00 -4.37 2.05
CA THR A 71 -19.54 -4.34 1.92
C THR A 71 -19.12 -3.16 1.05
N VAL A 72 -17.97 -2.57 1.39
CA VAL A 72 -17.35 -1.47 0.64
C VAL A 72 -16.67 -2.02 -0.60
N GLN A 73 -16.84 -1.33 -1.72
CA GLN A 73 -16.07 -1.54 -2.94
C GLN A 73 -15.26 -0.29 -3.25
N ILE A 74 -14.07 -0.46 -3.79
CA ILE A 74 -13.24 0.66 -4.23
C ILE A 74 -13.51 0.92 -5.71
N THR A 75 -13.74 2.18 -6.10
CA THR A 75 -13.88 2.56 -7.51
C THR A 75 -12.53 2.53 -8.22
N GLU A 76 -12.52 2.55 -9.55
CA GLU A 76 -11.26 2.63 -10.31
C GLU A 76 -10.45 3.89 -9.96
N LYS A 77 -11.13 5.02 -9.73
CA LYS A 77 -10.50 6.27 -9.27
C LYS A 77 -9.89 6.12 -7.87
N GLY A 78 -10.60 5.53 -6.92
CA GLY A 78 -10.09 5.26 -5.58
C GLY A 78 -8.92 4.29 -5.59
N LYS A 79 -8.99 3.26 -6.45
CA LYS A 79 -7.91 2.29 -6.66
C LYS A 79 -6.63 2.94 -7.17
N GLN A 80 -6.73 3.85 -8.13
CA GLN A 80 -5.57 4.59 -8.65
C GLN A 80 -4.89 5.42 -7.55
N VAL A 81 -5.66 6.10 -6.69
CA VAL A 81 -5.11 6.82 -5.53
C VAL A 81 -4.41 5.86 -4.59
N ALA A 82 -5.07 4.76 -4.19
CA ALA A 82 -4.47 3.77 -3.27
C ALA A 82 -3.16 3.19 -3.81
N ILE A 83 -3.13 2.79 -5.08
CA ILE A 83 -1.93 2.24 -5.74
C ILE A 83 -0.80 3.28 -5.78
N SER A 84 -1.12 4.55 -6.03
CA SER A 84 -0.12 5.63 -6.02
C SER A 84 0.52 5.79 -4.63
N ILE A 85 -0.28 5.73 -3.56
CA ILE A 85 0.22 5.78 -2.18
C ILE A 85 1.09 4.56 -1.86
N ILE A 86 0.63 3.35 -2.21
CA ILE A 86 1.39 2.11 -2.03
C ILE A 86 2.74 2.16 -2.76
N ARG A 87 2.77 2.68 -4.00
CA ARG A 87 4.02 2.84 -4.76
C ARG A 87 4.99 3.75 -4.03
N LYS A 88 4.53 4.92 -3.58
CA LYS A 88 5.35 5.88 -2.85
C LYS A 88 5.89 5.29 -1.55
N HIS A 89 5.02 4.65 -0.76
CA HIS A 89 5.39 3.98 0.48
C HIS A 89 6.56 3.01 0.27
N ARG A 90 6.40 2.05 -0.64
CA ARG A 90 7.38 1.00 -0.91
C ARG A 90 8.68 1.51 -1.52
N LEU A 91 8.63 2.55 -2.36
CA LEU A 91 9.83 3.22 -2.87
C LEU A 91 10.61 3.94 -1.75
N TRP A 92 9.91 4.57 -0.81
CA TRP A 92 10.55 5.19 0.35
C TRP A 92 11.16 4.15 1.29
N GLU A 93 10.47 3.05 1.60
CA GLU A 93 11.05 1.95 2.39
C GLU A 93 12.34 1.42 1.72
N TYR A 94 12.29 1.15 0.42
CA TYR A 94 13.45 0.71 -0.35
C TYR A 94 14.61 1.72 -0.28
N PHE A 95 14.33 3.00 -0.47
CA PHE A 95 15.34 4.06 -0.37
C PHE A 95 15.97 4.14 1.02
N LEU A 96 15.16 4.09 2.06
CA LEU A 96 15.63 4.20 3.44
C LEU A 96 16.57 3.04 3.81
N VAL A 97 16.24 1.83 3.41
CA VAL A 97 17.08 0.65 3.69
C VAL A 97 18.32 0.66 2.80
N GLU A 98 18.19 0.72 1.49
CA GLU A 98 19.30 0.50 0.55
C GLU A 98 20.27 1.68 0.45
N ASN A 99 19.80 2.91 0.69
CA ASN A 99 20.64 4.11 0.51
C ASN A 99 20.98 4.85 1.81
N LEU A 100 20.15 4.72 2.84
CA LEU A 100 20.40 5.38 4.13
C LEU A 100 20.74 4.39 5.26
N ASN A 101 20.77 3.09 4.98
CA ASN A 101 21.12 2.01 5.92
C ASN A 101 20.24 1.97 7.19
N PHE A 102 18.95 2.33 7.07
CA PHE A 102 17.98 2.07 8.12
C PHE A 102 17.70 0.56 8.21
N GLY A 103 17.38 0.08 9.41
CA GLY A 103 16.85 -1.27 9.58
C GLY A 103 15.50 -1.43 8.85
N TRP A 104 15.28 -2.56 8.24
CA TRP A 104 14.02 -2.85 7.54
C TRP A 104 12.79 -2.84 8.48
N ASP A 105 13.03 -3.02 9.78
CA ASP A 105 12.07 -2.94 10.87
C ASP A 105 11.75 -1.50 11.34
N GLU A 106 12.55 -0.50 10.91
CA GLU A 106 12.41 0.90 11.34
C GLU A 106 11.76 1.80 10.28
N VAL A 107 11.68 1.35 9.02
CA VAL A 107 11.37 2.22 7.88
C VAL A 107 9.88 2.48 7.68
N HIS A 108 9.00 1.63 8.22
CA HIS A 108 7.55 1.70 7.98
C HIS A 108 6.95 3.06 8.39
N ASP A 109 7.18 3.48 9.63
CA ASP A 109 6.63 4.73 10.17
C ASP A 109 7.18 5.98 9.45
N ILE A 110 8.43 5.90 8.96
CA ILE A 110 9.03 6.99 8.19
C ILE A 110 8.40 7.04 6.78
N ALA A 111 8.26 5.89 6.14
CA ALA A 111 7.64 5.79 4.82
C ALA A 111 6.17 6.24 4.83
N GLU A 112 5.41 5.94 5.90
CA GLU A 112 4.04 6.44 6.07
C GLU A 112 3.95 7.97 6.10
N GLN A 113 4.96 8.67 6.62
CA GLN A 113 5.00 10.13 6.59
C GLN A 113 5.38 10.65 5.19
N LEU A 114 6.29 9.98 4.49
CA LEU A 114 6.81 10.39 3.19
C LEU A 114 5.87 10.04 2.02
N GLU A 115 5.02 9.03 2.15
CA GLU A 115 4.11 8.58 1.09
C GLU A 115 3.09 9.63 0.65
N HIS A 116 2.86 10.64 1.49
CA HIS A 116 1.91 11.73 1.23
C HIS A 116 2.51 12.91 0.44
N ILE A 117 3.77 12.84 0.06
CA ILE A 117 4.37 13.87 -0.81
C ILE A 117 3.71 13.80 -2.19
N GLU A 118 3.10 14.92 -2.62
CA GLU A 118 2.26 14.95 -3.82
C GLU A 118 3.04 15.11 -5.15
N SER A 119 4.37 15.15 -5.11
CA SER A 119 5.18 15.33 -6.33
C SER A 119 5.34 14.04 -7.12
N VAL A 120 4.60 13.90 -8.22
CA VAL A 120 4.76 12.81 -9.19
C VAL A 120 6.18 12.77 -9.76
N GLU A 121 6.74 13.94 -10.09
CA GLU A 121 8.11 14.06 -10.61
C GLU A 121 9.13 13.51 -9.61
N LEU A 122 8.98 13.82 -8.32
CA LEU A 122 9.86 13.28 -7.27
C LEU A 122 9.77 11.76 -7.19
N THR A 123 8.54 11.22 -7.23
CA THR A 123 8.31 9.77 -7.18
C THR A 123 8.96 9.05 -8.37
N ASP A 124 8.81 9.61 -9.57
CA ASP A 124 9.39 9.01 -10.78
C ASP A 124 10.93 9.12 -10.81
N LYS A 125 11.50 10.24 -10.33
CA LYS A 125 12.95 10.39 -10.17
C LYS A 125 13.50 9.47 -9.07
N LEU A 126 12.77 9.24 -7.99
CA LEU A 126 13.15 8.29 -6.94
C LEU A 126 13.18 6.86 -7.51
N ASP A 127 12.14 6.46 -8.23
CA ASP A 127 12.06 5.14 -8.86
C ASP A 127 13.21 4.92 -9.87
N GLU A 128 13.52 5.92 -10.71
CA GLU A 128 14.65 5.90 -11.63
C GLU A 128 16.00 5.83 -10.89
N PHE A 129 16.19 6.65 -9.86
CA PHE A 129 17.41 6.65 -9.04
C PHE A 129 17.67 5.29 -8.40
N LEU A 130 16.61 4.61 -7.94
CA LEU A 130 16.67 3.28 -7.34
C LEU A 130 16.81 2.14 -8.36
N GLY A 131 16.81 2.43 -9.66
CA GLY A 131 16.94 1.43 -10.73
C GLY A 131 15.68 0.60 -10.95
N PHE A 132 14.50 1.17 -10.68
CA PHE A 132 13.19 0.53 -10.86
C PHE A 132 13.03 -0.77 -10.05
N PRO A 133 13.14 -0.71 -8.72
CA PRO A 133 13.01 -1.89 -7.87
C PRO A 133 11.62 -2.51 -8.01
N LYS A 134 11.56 -3.83 -8.01
CA LYS A 134 10.30 -4.57 -8.17
C LYS A 134 9.63 -4.91 -6.86
N PHE A 135 10.42 -4.98 -5.79
CA PHE A 135 9.98 -5.36 -4.46
C PHE A 135 10.67 -4.47 -3.43
N ASP A 136 9.97 -4.16 -2.36
CA ASP A 136 10.50 -3.44 -1.22
C ASP A 136 11.34 -4.36 -0.31
N PRO A 137 11.93 -3.86 0.79
CA PRO A 137 12.75 -4.67 1.70
C PRO A 137 12.01 -5.82 2.38
N HIS A 138 10.69 -5.72 2.50
CA HIS A 138 9.83 -6.77 3.09
C HIS A 138 9.42 -7.82 2.06
N GLY A 139 9.70 -7.58 0.77
CA GLY A 139 9.35 -8.44 -0.36
C GLY A 139 8.00 -8.13 -0.99
N ASP A 140 7.37 -7.04 -0.62
CA ASP A 140 6.12 -6.57 -1.20
C ASP A 140 6.33 -5.98 -2.60
N PRO A 141 5.44 -6.26 -3.58
CA PRO A 141 5.62 -5.82 -4.95
C PRO A 141 5.40 -4.31 -5.11
N ILE A 142 6.38 -3.58 -5.65
CA ILE A 142 6.30 -2.15 -5.95
C ILE A 142 5.58 -1.96 -7.30
N PRO A 143 4.40 -1.31 -7.34
CA PRO A 143 3.73 -1.04 -8.60
C PRO A 143 4.52 -0.01 -9.43
N ASN A 144 4.59 -0.21 -10.75
CA ASN A 144 5.22 0.73 -11.66
C ASN A 144 4.37 2.03 -11.82
N SER A 145 4.87 2.99 -12.61
CA SER A 145 4.18 4.27 -12.88
C SER A 145 2.79 4.13 -13.54
N LYS A 146 2.45 2.94 -14.07
CA LYS A 146 1.13 2.62 -14.62
C LYS A 146 0.23 1.89 -13.61
N GLY A 147 0.69 1.70 -12.37
CA GLY A 147 -0.04 0.98 -11.33
C GLY A 147 -0.05 -0.55 -11.49
N ILE A 148 0.85 -1.11 -12.30
CA ILE A 148 0.94 -2.54 -12.53
C ILE A 148 1.93 -3.15 -11.52
N PHE A 149 1.46 -4.11 -10.74
CA PHE A 149 2.28 -4.85 -9.79
C PHE A 149 3.10 -5.93 -10.51
N PRO A 150 4.39 -6.07 -10.18
CA PRO A 150 5.17 -7.20 -10.63
C PRO A 150 4.64 -8.49 -9.98
N SER A 151 4.75 -9.61 -10.69
CA SER A 151 4.48 -10.93 -10.14
C SER A 151 5.78 -11.61 -9.72
N ARG A 152 5.70 -12.42 -8.66
CA ARG A 152 6.78 -13.33 -8.23
C ARG A 152 6.16 -14.71 -8.00
N GLU A 153 6.80 -15.73 -8.51
CA GLU A 153 6.47 -17.11 -8.11
C GLU A 153 7.06 -17.34 -6.71
N SER A 154 6.21 -17.58 -5.75
CA SER A 154 6.59 -17.89 -4.37
C SER A 154 5.57 -18.85 -3.78
N GLN A 155 5.97 -19.61 -2.77
CA GLN A 155 5.07 -20.45 -1.99
C GLN A 155 5.31 -20.20 -0.50
N LYS A 156 4.31 -20.49 0.31
CA LYS A 156 4.42 -20.32 1.76
C LYS A 156 5.41 -21.32 2.34
N LEU A 157 6.23 -20.85 3.29
CA LEU A 157 7.20 -21.72 3.97
C LEU A 157 6.55 -22.97 4.58
N SER A 158 5.31 -22.84 5.07
CA SER A 158 4.53 -23.94 5.64
C SER A 158 4.16 -25.05 4.62
N GLU A 159 4.24 -24.77 3.33
CA GLU A 159 3.90 -25.70 2.23
C GLU A 159 5.15 -26.39 1.64
N VAL A 160 6.35 -25.99 2.11
CA VAL A 160 7.62 -26.53 1.63
C VAL A 160 7.99 -27.80 2.41
N GLN A 161 8.49 -28.82 1.70
CA GLN A 161 8.94 -30.06 2.34
C GLN A 161 10.20 -29.83 3.19
N VAL A 162 10.26 -30.45 4.36
CA VAL A 162 11.43 -30.40 5.24
C VAL A 162 12.66 -30.92 4.51
N GLY A 163 13.77 -30.20 4.62
CA GLY A 163 15.04 -30.50 3.94
C GLY A 163 15.21 -29.82 2.57
N THR A 164 14.21 -29.09 2.09
CA THR A 164 14.33 -28.29 0.86
C THR A 164 15.16 -27.03 1.14
N ARG A 165 16.15 -26.75 0.28
CA ARG A 165 16.87 -25.47 0.31
C ARG A 165 16.03 -24.40 -0.38
N LEU A 166 15.82 -23.26 0.28
CA LEU A 166 15.03 -22.15 -0.23
C LEU A 166 15.67 -20.80 0.14
N ILE A 167 15.16 -19.74 -0.47
CA ILE A 167 15.49 -18.36 -0.14
C ILE A 167 14.19 -17.69 0.30
N ILE A 168 14.19 -17.05 1.46
CA ILE A 168 13.08 -16.21 1.90
C ILE A 168 13.13 -14.94 1.06
N THR A 169 12.03 -14.60 0.39
CA THR A 169 11.94 -13.46 -0.52
C THR A 169 10.95 -12.40 -0.06
N GLY A 170 10.27 -12.61 1.06
CA GLY A 170 9.35 -11.67 1.66
C GLY A 170 8.65 -12.26 2.88
N VAL A 171 7.98 -11.39 3.61
CA VAL A 171 7.21 -11.69 4.82
C VAL A 171 5.80 -11.12 4.70
N GLU A 172 4.80 -11.76 5.32
CA GLU A 172 3.41 -11.26 5.34
C GLU A 172 3.09 -10.48 6.64
N ASP A 173 3.87 -10.70 7.70
CA ASP A 173 3.71 -10.00 8.98
C ASP A 173 4.81 -8.93 9.11
N HIS A 174 4.38 -7.65 9.10
CA HIS A 174 5.24 -6.48 9.23
C HIS A 174 5.24 -5.91 10.66
N SER A 175 4.75 -6.68 11.64
CA SER A 175 4.83 -6.26 13.04
C SER A 175 6.29 -6.13 13.50
N GLN A 176 6.59 -5.05 14.22
CA GLN A 176 7.93 -4.78 14.74
C GLN A 176 8.53 -6.00 15.48
N SER A 177 7.70 -6.69 16.28
CA SER A 177 8.14 -7.87 17.04
C SER A 177 8.55 -9.03 16.14
N PHE A 178 7.88 -9.22 15.00
CA PHE A 178 8.21 -10.28 14.05
C PHE A 178 9.45 -9.92 13.22
N LEU A 179 9.56 -8.69 12.75
CA LEU A 179 10.73 -8.23 12.00
C LEU A 179 11.99 -8.27 12.86
N ASN A 180 11.92 -7.85 14.13
CA ASN A 180 13.03 -7.95 15.08
C ASN A 180 13.45 -9.41 15.28
N PHE A 181 12.49 -10.33 15.45
CA PHE A 181 12.78 -11.77 15.60
C PHE A 181 13.53 -12.33 14.40
N LEU A 182 13.25 -11.86 13.18
CA LEU A 182 13.95 -12.30 11.97
C LEU A 182 15.33 -11.66 11.80
N SER A 183 15.60 -10.56 12.50
CA SER A 183 16.90 -9.83 12.46
C SER A 183 17.92 -10.38 13.45
N GLU A 184 17.51 -11.21 14.42
CA GLU A 184 18.37 -11.94 15.39
C GLU A 184 19.00 -13.19 14.77
#